data_3fad274e8fa496896eb4d580a252a4d1
#
_entry.id   3fad274e8fa496896eb4d580a252a4d1
#
_cell.length_a   1.000
_cell.length_b   1.000
_cell.length_c   1.000
_cell.angle_alpha   90.00
_cell.angle_beta   90.00
_cell.angle_gamma   90.00
#
_symmetry.space_group_name_H-M   'P 1'
#
loop_
_entity.id
_entity.type
_entity.pdbx_description
1 polymer ?
#
loop_
_entity_poly.entity_id
_entity_poly.type
_entity_poly.pdbx_seq_one_letter_code
_entity_poly.pdbx_strand_id
1 'polypeptide(L)'
;MINAILEECKDKMDKAIEATKEDFASVRTGRANPAMFQKIMVDYYGTPTPLGQLGGIQNPEARSILINPYDKSALGAIEKALLAMPNLGASPNNDGNVIRINLPELTEERRKEYVKLTRDKAEHGRVSVRNIRRKGMEDLGVVKKDGDAGEDEVERAEKELEAITKLHIERIDEALKNKESELLEV
;
A
#
# COMPACT_ATOMS: atom_id res chain seq x y z
N MET A 1 20.50 -1.98 24.69
CA MET A 1 19.08 -1.66 24.96
C MET A 1 18.58 -0.50 24.10
N ILE A 2 19.18 0.68 24.17
CA ILE A 2 18.82 1.86 23.34
C ILE A 2 18.85 1.53 21.85
N ASN A 3 19.95 0.94 21.34
CA ASN A 3 20.06 0.58 19.93
C ASN A 3 18.96 -0.39 19.45
N ALA A 4 18.58 -1.34 20.29
CA ALA A 4 17.48 -2.27 19.99
C ALA A 4 16.14 -1.54 19.85
N ILE A 5 15.87 -0.54 20.68
CA ILE A 5 14.65 0.29 20.59
C ILE A 5 14.65 1.07 19.27
N LEU A 6 15.76 1.71 18.93
CA LEU A 6 15.87 2.49 17.69
C LEU A 6 15.75 1.61 16.43
N GLU A 7 16.39 0.45 16.42
CA GLU A 7 16.29 -0.51 15.32
C GLU A 7 14.86 -1.04 15.16
N GLU A 8 14.20 -1.39 16.26
CA GLU A 8 12.81 -1.83 16.23
C GLU A 8 11.87 -0.75 15.69
N CYS A 9 12.05 0.50 16.12
CA CYS A 9 11.28 1.63 15.60
C CYS A 9 11.50 1.81 14.11
N LYS A 10 12.75 1.77 13.65
CA LYS A 10 13.10 1.89 12.24
C LYS A 10 12.47 0.77 11.40
N ASP A 11 12.57 -0.47 11.85
CA ASP A 11 11.98 -1.62 11.15
C ASP A 11 10.44 -1.50 11.04
N LYS A 12 9.80 -1.09 12.12
CA LYS A 12 8.34 -0.87 12.13
C LYS A 12 7.94 0.29 11.23
N MET A 13 8.72 1.37 11.19
CA MET A 13 8.49 2.51 10.30
C MET A 13 8.70 2.11 8.84
N ASP A 14 9.74 1.34 8.52
CA ASP A 14 9.97 0.81 7.17
C ASP A 14 8.78 -0.04 6.70
N LYS A 15 8.25 -0.89 7.56
CA LYS A 15 7.04 -1.69 7.27
C LYS A 15 5.81 -0.80 7.05
N ALA A 16 5.66 0.27 7.83
CA ALA A 16 4.57 1.23 7.64
C ALA A 16 4.68 1.96 6.29
N ILE A 17 5.90 2.30 5.86
CA ILE A 17 6.15 2.88 4.52
C ILE A 17 5.75 1.89 3.42
N GLU A 18 6.17 0.63 3.51
CA GLU A 18 5.83 -0.39 2.52
C GLU A 18 4.31 -0.62 2.44
N ALA A 19 3.63 -0.70 3.58
CA ALA A 19 2.17 -0.81 3.64
C ALA A 19 1.49 0.40 2.99
N THR A 20 1.99 1.62 3.22
CA THR A 20 1.47 2.85 2.62
C THR A 20 1.67 2.86 1.09
N LYS A 21 2.83 2.43 0.62
CA LYS A 21 3.10 2.30 -0.83
C LYS A 21 2.18 1.27 -1.49
N GLU A 22 1.90 0.16 -0.82
CA GLU A 22 0.93 -0.83 -1.29
C GLU A 22 -0.49 -0.25 -1.37
N ASP A 23 -0.89 0.54 -0.37
CA ASP A 23 -2.17 1.26 -0.39
C ASP A 23 -2.25 2.24 -1.55
N PHE A 24 -1.17 2.95 -1.85
CA PHE A 24 -1.11 3.83 -3.02
C PHE A 24 -1.21 3.05 -4.33
N ALA A 25 -0.54 1.91 -4.43
CA ALA A 25 -0.60 1.07 -5.62
C ALA A 25 -2.01 0.56 -5.92
N SER A 26 -2.86 0.41 -4.88
CA SER A 26 -4.26 0.00 -5.04
C SER A 26 -5.16 1.09 -5.61
N VAL A 27 -4.74 2.34 -5.58
CA VAL A 27 -5.50 3.46 -6.14
C VAL A 27 -5.32 3.52 -7.65
N ARG A 28 -6.43 3.49 -8.38
CA ARG A 28 -6.43 3.54 -9.84
C ARG A 28 -5.90 4.88 -10.35
N THR A 29 -4.98 4.80 -11.31
CA THR A 29 -4.53 5.94 -12.12
C THR A 29 -5.16 5.91 -13.51
N GLY A 30 -4.79 6.82 -14.40
CA GLY A 30 -5.23 6.80 -15.80
C GLY A 30 -4.75 5.54 -16.56
N ARG A 31 -3.66 4.93 -16.10
CA ARG A 31 -3.14 3.68 -16.66
C ARG A 31 -3.55 2.49 -15.80
N ALA A 32 -3.83 1.36 -16.45
CA ALA A 32 -4.04 0.11 -15.74
C ALA A 32 -2.71 -0.38 -15.16
N ASN A 33 -2.75 -0.80 -13.89
CA ASN A 33 -1.60 -1.33 -13.19
C ASN A 33 -1.92 -2.74 -12.67
N PRO A 34 -1.15 -3.78 -13.04
CA PRO A 34 -1.35 -5.12 -12.50
C PRO A 34 -1.36 -5.19 -10.97
N ALA A 35 -0.62 -4.32 -10.29
CA ALA A 35 -0.58 -4.26 -8.82
C ALA A 35 -1.95 -3.97 -8.18
N MET A 36 -2.88 -3.34 -8.90
CA MET A 36 -4.24 -3.10 -8.42
C MET A 36 -5.04 -4.40 -8.20
N PHE A 37 -4.66 -5.45 -8.90
CA PHE A 37 -5.42 -6.70 -8.95
C PHE A 37 -4.76 -7.84 -8.16
N GLN A 38 -3.48 -7.75 -7.87
CA GLN A 38 -2.71 -8.84 -7.26
C GLN A 38 -3.22 -9.30 -5.89
N LYS A 39 -3.73 -8.37 -5.10
CA LYS A 39 -4.19 -8.63 -3.71
C LYS A 39 -5.69 -8.87 -3.59
N ILE A 40 -6.42 -8.89 -4.69
CA ILE A 40 -7.84 -9.21 -4.67
C ILE A 40 -8.01 -10.64 -4.19
N MET A 41 -8.84 -10.84 -3.17
CA MET A 41 -9.11 -12.15 -2.62
C MET A 41 -10.17 -12.87 -3.46
N VAL A 42 -9.80 -14.05 -3.94
CA VAL A 42 -10.64 -14.92 -4.74
C VAL A 42 -10.97 -16.17 -3.92
N ASP A 43 -12.21 -16.58 -3.92
CA ASP A 43 -12.61 -17.85 -3.32
C ASP A 43 -12.16 -19.01 -4.25
N TYR A 44 -11.03 -19.61 -3.91
CA TYR A 44 -10.46 -20.75 -4.61
C TYR A 44 -10.66 -22.02 -3.77
N TYR A 45 -11.62 -22.84 -4.17
CA TYR A 45 -12.04 -24.06 -3.44
C TYR A 45 -12.34 -23.81 -1.95
N GLY A 46 -13.06 -22.73 -1.66
CA GLY A 46 -13.44 -22.36 -0.30
C GLY A 46 -12.36 -21.63 0.51
N THR A 47 -11.18 -21.43 -0.06
CA THR A 47 -10.06 -20.71 0.60
C THR A 47 -9.84 -19.36 -0.05
N PRO A 48 -9.93 -18.24 0.69
CA PRO A 48 -9.56 -16.92 0.16
C PRO A 48 -8.10 -16.90 -0.27
N THR A 49 -7.85 -16.67 -1.55
CA THR A 49 -6.51 -16.70 -2.15
C THR A 49 -6.27 -15.41 -2.95
N PRO A 50 -5.13 -14.73 -2.78
CA PRO A 50 -4.80 -13.56 -3.59
C PRO A 50 -4.75 -13.89 -5.08
N LEU A 51 -5.33 -13.04 -5.91
CA LEU A 51 -5.38 -13.23 -7.37
C LEU A 51 -3.99 -13.42 -7.98
N GLY A 52 -2.98 -12.71 -7.48
CA GLY A 52 -1.60 -12.86 -7.94
C GLY A 52 -1.01 -14.24 -7.79
N GLN A 53 -1.55 -15.08 -6.90
CA GLN A 53 -1.16 -16.48 -6.73
C GLN A 53 -1.92 -17.44 -7.67
N LEU A 54 -3.03 -16.99 -8.25
CA LEU A 54 -3.89 -17.81 -9.10
C LEU A 54 -3.61 -17.66 -10.60
N GLY A 55 -2.84 -16.67 -11.00
CA GLY A 55 -2.54 -16.46 -12.39
C GLY A 55 -1.57 -15.32 -12.66
N GLY A 56 -1.14 -15.21 -13.91
CA GLY A 56 -0.37 -14.08 -14.41
C GLY A 56 -1.31 -12.89 -14.69
N ILE A 57 -0.89 -11.70 -14.28
CA ILE A 57 -1.59 -10.45 -14.53
C ILE A 57 -0.69 -9.61 -15.43
N GLN A 58 -1.16 -9.30 -16.63
CA GLN A 58 -0.42 -8.54 -17.62
C GLN A 58 -1.15 -7.25 -17.99
N ASN A 59 -0.39 -6.29 -18.45
CA ASN A 59 -0.88 -5.01 -18.95
C ASN A 59 -0.50 -4.89 -20.45
N PRO A 60 -1.27 -5.48 -21.39
CA PRO A 60 -0.93 -5.45 -22.80
C PRO A 60 -1.07 -4.06 -23.42
N GLU A 61 -1.94 -3.22 -22.89
CA GLU A 61 -2.18 -1.85 -23.31
C GLU A 61 -2.37 -0.94 -22.11
N ALA A 62 -2.26 0.37 -22.30
CA ALA A 62 -2.27 1.37 -21.22
C ALA A 62 -3.47 1.25 -20.27
N ARG A 63 -4.63 0.83 -20.78
CA ARG A 63 -5.88 0.69 -19.99
C ARG A 63 -6.47 -0.71 -20.00
N SER A 64 -5.69 -1.69 -20.39
CA SER A 64 -6.11 -3.09 -20.48
C SER A 64 -5.37 -3.95 -19.47
N ILE A 65 -6.08 -4.84 -18.82
CA ILE A 65 -5.52 -5.88 -17.97
C ILE A 65 -5.92 -7.23 -18.53
N LEU A 66 -4.95 -8.14 -18.62
CA LEU A 66 -5.14 -9.53 -19.01
C LEU A 66 -4.79 -10.43 -17.83
N ILE A 67 -5.75 -11.23 -17.40
CA ILE A 67 -5.56 -12.21 -16.32
C ILE A 67 -5.56 -13.60 -16.94
N ASN A 68 -4.43 -14.28 -16.83
CA ASN A 68 -4.24 -15.65 -17.32
C ASN A 68 -4.11 -16.60 -16.14
N PRO A 69 -5.19 -17.30 -15.74
CA PRO A 69 -5.16 -18.19 -14.60
C PRO A 69 -4.32 -19.43 -14.89
N TYR A 70 -3.61 -19.91 -13.88
CA TYR A 70 -2.87 -21.19 -13.94
C TYR A 70 -3.84 -22.37 -13.98
N ASP A 71 -4.99 -22.23 -13.34
CA ASP A 71 -6.08 -23.21 -13.33
C ASP A 71 -7.34 -22.57 -13.92
N LYS A 72 -7.77 -23.05 -15.06
CA LYS A 72 -8.97 -22.53 -15.75
C LYS A 72 -10.25 -22.73 -14.96
N SER A 73 -10.29 -23.65 -14.01
CA SER A 73 -11.45 -23.82 -13.13
C SER A 73 -11.65 -22.62 -12.19
N ALA A 74 -10.64 -21.80 -11.98
CA ALA A 74 -10.70 -20.57 -11.19
C ALA A 74 -11.33 -19.38 -11.91
N LEU A 75 -11.53 -19.43 -13.22
CA LEU A 75 -12.04 -18.30 -14.03
C LEU A 75 -13.33 -17.72 -13.48
N GLY A 76 -14.30 -18.55 -13.16
CA GLY A 76 -15.59 -18.11 -12.62
C GLY A 76 -15.47 -17.41 -11.27
N ALA A 77 -14.62 -17.94 -10.38
CA ALA A 77 -14.37 -17.34 -9.07
C ALA A 77 -13.61 -16.01 -9.19
N ILE A 78 -12.66 -15.91 -10.10
CA ILE A 78 -11.92 -14.68 -10.40
C ILE A 78 -12.87 -13.62 -10.96
N GLU A 79 -13.70 -13.96 -11.92
CA GLU A 79 -14.70 -13.07 -12.51
C GLU A 79 -15.64 -12.53 -11.43
N LYS A 80 -16.15 -13.41 -10.56
CA LYS A 80 -17.01 -13.01 -9.44
C LYS A 80 -16.33 -12.04 -8.48
N ALA A 81 -15.06 -12.28 -8.14
CA ALA A 81 -14.28 -11.39 -7.29
C ALA A 81 -14.07 -10.01 -7.92
N LEU A 82 -13.84 -9.96 -9.23
CA LEU A 82 -13.68 -8.72 -9.99
C LEU A 82 -15.00 -7.92 -10.07
N LEU A 83 -16.11 -8.60 -10.28
CA LEU A 83 -17.43 -7.95 -10.29
C LEU A 83 -17.81 -7.37 -8.92
N ALA A 84 -17.35 -7.97 -7.83
CA ALA A 84 -17.57 -7.48 -6.47
C ALA A 84 -16.64 -6.32 -6.10
N MET A 85 -15.66 -6.00 -6.94
CA MET A 85 -14.70 -4.93 -6.69
C MET A 85 -15.35 -3.56 -6.77
N PRO A 86 -15.31 -2.74 -5.70
CA PRO A 86 -15.88 -1.40 -5.76
C PRO A 86 -15.03 -0.51 -6.69
N ASN A 87 -15.70 0.34 -7.45
CA ASN A 87 -15.07 1.36 -8.31
C ASN A 87 -14.21 0.81 -9.46
N LEU A 88 -14.36 -0.45 -9.85
CA LEU A 88 -13.66 -0.96 -11.04
C LEU A 88 -14.07 -0.18 -12.30
N GLY A 89 -15.35 0.16 -12.42
CA GLY A 89 -15.88 0.95 -13.53
C GLY A 89 -15.84 0.25 -14.88
N ALA A 90 -15.52 -1.04 -14.90
CA ALA A 90 -15.42 -1.86 -16.10
C ALA A 90 -15.93 -3.28 -15.80
N SER A 91 -16.45 -3.94 -16.81
CA SER A 91 -16.85 -5.34 -16.71
C SER A 91 -15.73 -6.26 -17.19
N PRO A 92 -15.39 -7.29 -16.40
CA PRO A 92 -14.44 -8.31 -16.87
C PRO A 92 -15.06 -9.12 -18.00
N ASN A 93 -14.28 -9.43 -19.02
CA ASN A 93 -14.68 -10.29 -20.13
C ASN A 93 -13.95 -11.62 -20.02
N ASN A 94 -14.69 -12.68 -19.68
CA ASN A 94 -14.20 -14.05 -19.60
C ASN A 94 -14.49 -14.78 -20.92
N ASP A 95 -13.45 -15.14 -21.64
CA ASP A 95 -13.56 -15.88 -22.90
C ASP A 95 -13.42 -17.41 -22.76
N GLY A 96 -13.37 -17.90 -21.53
CA GLY A 96 -13.14 -19.31 -21.19
C GLY A 96 -11.68 -19.71 -21.05
N ASN A 97 -10.73 -18.84 -21.38
CA ASN A 97 -9.29 -19.05 -21.25
C ASN A 97 -8.61 -17.99 -20.38
N VAL A 98 -8.98 -16.74 -20.61
CA VAL A 98 -8.43 -15.57 -19.93
C VAL A 98 -9.54 -14.58 -19.58
N ILE A 99 -9.24 -13.67 -18.69
CA ILE A 99 -10.14 -12.55 -18.36
C ILE A 99 -9.47 -11.26 -18.81
N ARG A 100 -10.20 -10.47 -19.61
CA ARG A 100 -9.78 -9.15 -20.09
C ARG A 100 -10.57 -8.07 -19.38
N ILE A 101 -9.90 -7.02 -18.95
CA ILE A 101 -10.52 -5.85 -18.35
C ILE A 101 -10.03 -4.62 -19.11
N ASN A 102 -10.95 -3.87 -19.71
CA ASN A 102 -10.66 -2.60 -20.35
C ASN A 102 -11.17 -1.48 -19.43
N LEU A 103 -10.24 -0.73 -18.82
CA LEU A 103 -10.57 0.38 -17.94
C LEU A 103 -10.92 1.62 -18.78
N PRO A 104 -12.05 2.31 -18.48
CA PRO A 104 -12.38 3.57 -19.12
C PRO A 104 -11.41 4.68 -18.67
N GLU A 105 -11.36 5.78 -19.42
CA GLU A 105 -10.62 6.97 -18.99
C GLU A 105 -11.17 7.51 -17.69
N LEU A 106 -10.27 8.06 -16.86
CA LEU A 106 -10.67 8.74 -15.64
C LEU A 106 -11.27 10.11 -15.99
N THR A 107 -12.45 10.38 -15.46
CA THR A 107 -13.03 11.72 -15.48
C THR A 107 -12.27 12.65 -14.51
N GLU A 108 -12.35 13.94 -14.72
CA GLU A 108 -11.75 14.93 -13.81
C GLU A 108 -12.27 14.79 -12.38
N GLU A 109 -13.57 14.52 -12.22
CA GLU A 109 -14.19 14.27 -10.91
C GLU A 109 -13.59 13.05 -10.22
N ARG A 110 -13.44 11.93 -10.94
CA ARG A 110 -12.82 10.71 -10.41
C ARG A 110 -11.36 10.92 -10.03
N ARG A 111 -10.61 11.68 -10.82
CA ARG A 111 -9.23 12.04 -10.49
C ARG A 111 -9.14 12.78 -9.16
N LYS A 112 -10.02 13.75 -8.93
CA LYS A 112 -10.09 14.50 -7.67
C LYS A 112 -10.44 13.60 -6.48
N GLU A 113 -11.41 12.70 -6.66
CA GLU A 113 -11.76 11.71 -5.63
C GLU A 113 -10.57 10.81 -5.27
N TYR A 114 -9.83 10.33 -6.25
CA TYR A 114 -8.67 9.48 -6.03
C TYR A 114 -7.48 10.22 -5.42
N VAL A 115 -7.28 11.49 -5.75
CA VAL A 115 -6.31 12.34 -5.07
C VAL A 115 -6.65 12.46 -3.58
N LYS A 116 -7.90 12.72 -3.25
CA LYS A 116 -8.37 12.79 -1.87
C LYS A 116 -8.18 11.46 -1.14
N LEU A 117 -8.55 10.35 -1.76
CA LEU A 117 -8.36 9.01 -1.21
C LEU A 117 -6.87 8.72 -0.94
N THR A 118 -6.00 9.11 -1.86
CA THR A 118 -4.56 8.92 -1.71
C THR A 118 -3.99 9.76 -0.55
N ARG A 119 -4.46 10.99 -0.39
CA ARG A 119 -4.09 11.85 0.75
C ARG A 119 -4.54 11.26 2.08
N ASP A 120 -5.72 10.68 2.15
CA ASP A 120 -6.21 9.99 3.35
C ASP A 120 -5.34 8.77 3.68
N LYS A 121 -4.94 8.00 2.68
CA LYS A 121 -4.01 6.86 2.85
C LYS A 121 -2.63 7.32 3.33
N ALA A 122 -2.13 8.43 2.83
CA ALA A 122 -0.88 9.04 3.29
C ALA A 122 -0.96 9.46 4.76
N GLU A 123 -2.05 10.07 5.18
CA GLU A 123 -2.25 10.47 6.58
C GLU A 123 -2.32 9.25 7.51
N HIS A 124 -2.96 8.15 7.11
CA HIS A 124 -2.94 6.90 7.84
C HIS A 124 -1.51 6.38 8.05
N GLY A 125 -0.68 6.46 6.99
CA GLY A 125 0.73 6.09 7.08
C GLY A 125 1.52 6.98 8.04
N ARG A 126 1.31 8.30 8.01
CA ARG A 126 1.94 9.24 8.93
C ARG A 126 1.53 9.00 10.39
N VAL A 127 0.26 8.72 10.63
CA VAL A 127 -0.26 8.37 11.96
C VAL A 127 0.43 7.12 12.48
N SER A 128 0.59 6.09 11.65
CA SER A 128 1.32 4.86 12.01
C SER A 128 2.76 5.16 12.40
N VAL A 129 3.47 5.96 11.62
CA VAL A 129 4.86 6.37 11.91
C VAL A 129 4.95 7.15 13.23
N ARG A 130 4.05 8.10 13.45
CA ARG A 130 4.00 8.88 14.69
C ARG A 130 3.69 8.02 15.92
N ASN A 131 2.82 7.02 15.78
CA ASN A 131 2.51 6.08 16.86
C ASN A 131 3.73 5.22 17.22
N ILE A 132 4.48 4.77 16.23
CA ILE A 132 5.74 4.04 16.45
C ILE A 132 6.75 4.94 17.19
N ARG A 133 6.90 6.20 16.76
CA ARG A 133 7.75 7.18 17.45
C ARG A 133 7.32 7.35 18.90
N ARG A 134 6.04 7.56 19.16
CA ARG A 134 5.52 7.75 20.52
C ARG A 134 5.87 6.57 21.41
N LYS A 135 5.66 5.35 20.92
CA LYS A 135 6.02 4.14 21.66
C LYS A 135 7.53 4.07 21.92
N GLY A 136 8.34 4.39 20.93
CA GLY A 136 9.80 4.44 21.09
C GLY A 136 10.26 5.46 22.14
N MET A 137 9.65 6.64 22.17
CA MET A 137 9.92 7.66 23.19
C MET A 137 9.54 7.19 24.60
N GLU A 138 8.40 6.49 24.73
CA GLU A 138 7.98 5.88 26.00
C GLU A 138 9.01 4.84 26.46
N ASP A 139 9.47 3.98 25.58
CA ASP A 139 10.44 2.93 25.89
C ASP A 139 11.81 3.53 26.30
N LEU A 140 12.26 4.59 25.61
CA LEU A 140 13.45 5.35 26.02
C LEU A 140 13.28 6.03 27.39
N GLY A 141 12.08 6.53 27.67
CA GLY A 141 11.75 7.10 28.98
C GLY A 141 11.83 6.08 30.11
N VAL A 142 11.46 4.83 29.85
CA VAL A 142 11.60 3.72 30.80
C VAL A 142 13.07 3.42 31.08
N VAL A 143 13.90 3.36 30.03
CA VAL A 143 15.36 3.16 30.15
C VAL A 143 16.01 4.25 31.03
N LYS A 144 15.60 5.51 30.83
CA LYS A 144 16.06 6.63 31.65
C LYS A 144 15.64 6.49 33.11
N LYS A 145 14.36 6.17 33.33
CA LYS A 145 13.78 6.02 34.69
C LYS A 145 14.44 4.89 35.47
N ASP A 146 14.71 3.78 34.82
CA ASP A 146 15.31 2.60 35.46
C ASP A 146 16.83 2.74 35.63
N GLY A 147 17.42 3.80 35.07
CA GLY A 147 18.86 4.07 35.21
C GLY A 147 19.75 3.13 34.40
N ASP A 148 19.18 2.46 33.39
CA ASP A 148 19.89 1.51 32.53
C ASP A 148 20.83 2.18 31.51
N ALA A 149 20.69 3.49 31.31
CA ALA A 149 21.55 4.32 30.50
C ALA A 149 21.66 5.73 31.04
N GLY A 150 22.75 6.43 30.69
CA GLY A 150 22.96 7.81 31.05
C GLY A 150 21.93 8.75 30.40
N GLU A 151 21.61 9.85 31.08
CA GLU A 151 20.66 10.85 30.59
C GLU A 151 21.06 11.38 29.20
N ASP A 152 22.37 11.69 29.01
CA ASP A 152 22.91 12.16 27.73
C ASP A 152 22.73 11.13 26.59
N GLU A 153 22.84 9.84 26.92
CA GLU A 153 22.64 8.77 25.93
C GLU A 153 21.18 8.68 25.50
N VAL A 154 20.26 8.79 26.46
CA VAL A 154 18.82 8.78 26.17
C VAL A 154 18.42 9.99 25.33
N GLU A 155 18.92 11.20 25.68
CA GLU A 155 18.65 12.41 24.89
C GLU A 155 19.16 12.30 23.44
N ARG A 156 20.33 11.70 23.23
CA ARG A 156 20.82 11.46 21.87
C ARG A 156 19.92 10.49 21.09
N ALA A 157 19.47 9.44 21.76
CA ALA A 157 18.56 8.46 21.17
C ALA A 157 17.21 9.08 20.83
N GLU A 158 16.68 9.96 21.67
CA GLU A 158 15.45 10.69 21.39
C GLU A 158 15.57 11.57 20.15
N LYS A 159 16.70 12.29 20.02
CA LYS A 159 17.01 13.10 18.83
C LYS A 159 17.16 12.24 17.57
N GLU A 160 17.81 11.09 17.68
CA GLU A 160 17.95 10.14 16.60
C GLU A 160 16.58 9.58 16.16
N LEU A 161 15.73 9.25 17.12
CA LEU A 161 14.36 8.78 16.81
C LEU A 161 13.53 9.86 16.13
N GLU A 162 13.67 11.13 16.50
CA GLU A 162 13.04 12.26 15.81
C GLU A 162 13.53 12.36 14.36
N ALA A 163 14.82 12.20 14.11
CA ALA A 163 15.41 12.23 12.77
C ALA A 163 14.91 11.05 11.91
N ILE A 164 14.84 9.85 12.46
CA ILE A 164 14.30 8.67 11.81
C ILE A 164 12.83 8.89 11.44
N THR A 165 12.05 9.43 12.36
CA THR A 165 10.63 9.74 12.14
C THR A 165 10.44 10.73 10.99
N LYS A 166 11.19 11.81 11.01
CA LYS A 166 11.15 12.84 9.96
C LYS A 166 11.46 12.26 8.59
N LEU A 167 12.51 11.45 8.49
CA LEU A 167 12.90 10.80 7.25
C LEU A 167 11.78 9.91 6.69
N HIS A 168 11.12 9.14 7.55
CA HIS A 168 10.03 8.25 7.13
C HIS A 168 8.78 9.03 6.70
N ILE A 169 8.44 10.11 7.38
CA ILE A 169 7.34 11.00 6.96
C ILE A 169 7.65 11.65 5.61
N GLU A 170 8.89 12.10 5.38
CA GLU A 170 9.31 12.64 4.09
C GLU A 170 9.20 11.61 2.95
N ARG A 171 9.48 10.34 3.23
CA ARG A 171 9.29 9.25 2.26
C ARG A 171 7.82 9.04 1.89
N ILE A 172 6.92 9.14 2.86
CA ILE A 172 5.46 9.09 2.59
C ILE A 172 5.05 10.28 1.74
N ASP A 173 5.51 11.49 2.07
CA ASP A 173 5.17 12.72 1.35
C ASP A 173 5.69 12.68 -0.10
N GLU A 174 6.88 12.14 -0.34
CA GLU A 174 7.43 11.93 -1.67
C GLU A 174 6.61 10.92 -2.48
N ALA A 175 6.27 9.78 -1.88
CA ALA A 175 5.44 8.76 -2.52
C ALA A 175 4.03 9.31 -2.84
N LEU A 176 3.45 10.12 -1.96
CA LEU A 176 2.18 10.82 -2.19
C LEU A 176 2.28 11.76 -3.39
N LYS A 177 3.31 12.59 -3.45
CA LYS A 177 3.54 13.52 -4.55
C LYS A 177 3.66 12.81 -5.89
N ASN A 178 4.40 11.70 -5.92
CA ASN A 178 4.54 10.88 -7.12
C ASN A 178 3.19 10.29 -7.56
N LYS A 179 2.40 9.78 -6.63
CA LYS A 179 1.07 9.23 -6.92
C LYS A 179 0.09 10.30 -7.40
N GLU A 180 0.11 11.47 -6.80
CA GLU A 180 -0.71 12.59 -7.26
C GLU A 180 -0.35 13.02 -8.68
N SER A 181 0.94 13.03 -9.03
CA SER A 181 1.39 13.30 -10.40
C SER A 181 0.86 12.26 -11.38
N GLU A 182 0.92 10.97 -11.04
CA GLU A 182 0.35 9.89 -11.88
C GLU A 182 -1.16 10.05 -12.08
N LEU A 183 -1.89 10.47 -11.03
CA LEU A 183 -3.33 10.70 -11.09
C LEU A 183 -3.72 11.88 -11.97
N LEU A 184 -2.83 12.87 -12.11
CA LEU A 184 -3.05 14.09 -12.91
C LEU A 184 -2.56 13.94 -14.36
N GLU A 185 -1.83 12.89 -14.70
CA GLU A 185 -1.45 12.60 -16.08
C GLU A 185 -2.69 12.30 -16.93
N VAL A 186 -2.75 12.92 -18.10
CA VAL A 186 -3.84 12.76 -19.08
C VAL A 186 -3.48 11.71 -20.13
#